data_ee4e63d1ebd86d35f6b1e3bae91c0a9e
#
_entry.id   ee4e63d1ebd86d35f6b1e3bae91c0a9e
#
_cell.length_a   1.000
_cell.length_b   1.000
_cell.length_c   1.000
_cell.angle_alpha   90.00
_cell.angle_beta   90.00
_cell.angle_gamma   90.00
#
_symmetry.space_group_name_H-M   'P 1'
#
loop_
_entity.id
_entity.type
_entity.pdbx_description
1 polymer ?
#
loop_
_entity_poly.entity_id
_entity_poly.type
_entity_poly.pdbx_seq_one_letter_code
_entity_poly.pdbx_strand_id
1 'polypeptide(L)'
;MFLFSGSAQAQDQFGIQNCAAEWAFHSGKRYGDPFNEIELDVIFKTPSGAEDRVPAFWAGESAWRVRYAPPAPGRYSYRTVSTDTANTDLHNRTGAFSVEPYSGANPLYRHGPLRVASDQRHLEHADGTPFFWLGDTWWMSLSKRLTWPDGFQTLAADRIHKGFTLVQIVAGLYPDMEPYDERGANEAGYPWQRDYSSINPAYFDAADSRISHLADHGLVACIVGAWGYFLPRMGIRKMKQHWRYLIARWGAYPTVWCLAGEGTMPYYLSKTPKEDALAQKQGWTEIARYVKATDPLRRPITIHPSRSSRDSVEEPGVIDIDMLQTGHDDRKSVPNTIESVNRSLAAAPKMPVLVGEVCYEGIQEASREEVQRFMFWSCILSGTAGHTYGANGIWQVNTREKPYGLSPHGHAWGGPGWEDAYQLPGSRQVGLGKSLLTRYSWWRLEPKPELVEPHWTAQDYWRPFAARIPGEAVIAYSPTAWKALTFSGLEAGGSYRAFLFNPSDGSEMLWGKIQADASGIWKAPEFPIIRDWVVVLDRKI
;
A
#
# COMPACT_ATOMS: atom_id res chain seq x y z
N MET A 1 16.14 -15.58 -2.92
CA MET A 1 16.03 -16.04 -1.51
C MET A 1 17.10 -17.10 -1.23
N PHE A 2 17.96 -16.90 -0.24
CA PHE A 2 18.98 -17.87 0.14
C PHE A 2 18.41 -18.79 1.24
N LEU A 3 18.43 -20.10 0.99
CA LEU A 3 17.99 -21.11 1.95
C LEU A 3 19.19 -21.62 2.76
N PHE A 4 19.12 -21.54 4.07
CA PHE A 4 20.14 -22.06 4.98
C PHE A 4 19.62 -23.30 5.70
N SER A 5 20.23 -24.46 5.46
CA SER A 5 19.93 -25.68 6.20
C SER A 5 20.83 -25.76 7.44
N GLY A 6 20.20 -25.95 8.61
CA GLY A 6 20.91 -26.10 9.88
C GLY A 6 21.53 -27.48 10.06
N SER A 7 22.55 -27.86 9.27
CA SER A 7 23.39 -29.01 9.56
C SER A 7 24.78 -28.56 9.98
N ALA A 8 25.34 -29.26 10.96
CA ALA A 8 26.61 -28.97 11.60
C ALA A 8 27.82 -29.13 10.65
N GLN A 9 28.11 -28.10 9.90
CA GLN A 9 29.45 -27.72 9.41
C GLN A 9 29.35 -26.24 9.01
N ALA A 10 30.22 -25.39 9.58
CA ALA A 10 30.24 -23.98 9.33
C ALA A 10 30.68 -23.67 7.90
N GLN A 11 29.76 -23.75 6.94
CA GLN A 11 29.88 -22.93 5.75
C GLN A 11 29.50 -21.51 6.16
N ASP A 12 30.35 -20.54 5.83
CA ASP A 12 30.03 -19.12 6.04
C ASP A 12 28.72 -18.82 5.31
N GLN A 13 27.66 -18.61 6.08
CA GLN A 13 26.36 -18.24 5.54
C GLN A 13 26.42 -16.75 5.20
N PHE A 14 25.98 -16.38 4.01
CA PHE A 14 26.00 -15.00 3.54
C PHE A 14 24.57 -14.50 3.29
N GLY A 15 24.26 -13.33 3.84
CA GLY A 15 23.07 -12.57 3.50
C GLY A 15 23.43 -11.35 2.66
N ILE A 16 22.42 -10.72 2.08
CA ILE A 16 22.55 -9.43 1.37
C ILE A 16 21.71 -8.40 2.11
N GLN A 17 22.24 -7.21 2.27
CA GLN A 17 21.57 -6.08 2.93
C GLN A 17 20.18 -5.85 2.34
N ASN A 18 19.16 -5.70 3.20
CA ASN A 18 17.75 -5.48 2.88
C ASN A 18 17.07 -6.60 2.07
N CYS A 19 17.77 -7.70 1.77
CA CYS A 19 17.21 -8.84 1.06
C CYS A 19 16.80 -9.96 2.03
N ALA A 20 15.67 -10.60 1.77
CA ALA A 20 15.18 -11.69 2.60
C ALA A 20 16.12 -12.92 2.55
N ALA A 21 16.57 -13.35 3.72
CA ALA A 21 17.24 -14.63 3.94
C ALA A 21 16.35 -15.52 4.82
N GLU A 22 16.40 -16.84 4.64
CA GLU A 22 15.55 -17.79 5.34
C GLU A 22 16.39 -18.86 6.04
N TRP A 23 16.04 -19.18 7.29
CA TRP A 23 16.57 -20.31 8.08
C TRP A 23 15.45 -21.26 8.43
N ALA A 24 15.75 -22.56 8.44
CA ALA A 24 14.83 -23.63 8.81
C ALA A 24 15.32 -24.36 10.07
N PHE A 25 14.39 -24.65 10.97
CA PHE A 25 14.61 -25.44 12.19
C PHE A 25 13.62 -26.59 12.22
N HIS A 26 14.10 -27.79 12.55
CA HIS A 26 13.30 -29.00 12.57
C HIS A 26 13.26 -29.57 13.98
N SER A 27 12.09 -29.96 14.44
CA SER A 27 11.89 -30.60 15.75
C SER A 27 11.89 -32.12 15.62
N GLY A 28 12.69 -32.79 16.37
CA GLY A 28 12.59 -34.25 16.58
C GLY A 28 11.43 -34.62 17.53
N LYS A 29 10.99 -33.67 18.37
CA LYS A 29 9.82 -33.84 19.22
C LYS A 29 8.55 -33.64 18.41
N ARG A 30 7.58 -34.53 18.56
CA ARG A 30 6.26 -34.42 17.93
C ARG A 30 5.30 -33.63 18.83
N TYR A 31 4.47 -32.78 18.20
CA TYR A 31 3.40 -32.01 18.83
C TYR A 31 2.07 -32.44 18.23
N GLY A 32 1.01 -32.40 19.02
CA GLY A 32 -0.34 -32.71 18.56
C GLY A 32 -0.91 -31.60 17.66
N ASP A 33 -0.58 -30.36 18.00
CA ASP A 33 -0.99 -29.16 17.26
C ASP A 33 0.18 -28.15 17.22
N PRO A 34 1.18 -28.38 16.35
CA PRO A 34 2.41 -27.58 16.34
C PRO A 34 2.16 -26.07 16.21
N PHE A 35 1.17 -25.67 15.41
CA PHE A 35 0.83 -24.26 15.19
C PHE A 35 0.31 -23.57 16.44
N ASN A 36 -0.48 -24.24 17.26
CA ASN A 36 -1.06 -23.66 18.47
C ASN A 36 -0.23 -23.87 19.73
N GLU A 37 0.62 -24.92 19.77
CA GLU A 37 1.42 -25.26 20.95
C GLU A 37 2.76 -24.53 21.00
N ILE A 38 3.36 -24.22 19.82
CA ILE A 38 4.74 -23.72 19.75
C ILE A 38 4.80 -22.36 19.09
N GLU A 39 5.32 -21.40 19.82
CA GLU A 39 5.86 -20.17 19.27
C GLU A 39 7.38 -20.23 19.26
N LEU A 40 7.99 -19.92 18.12
CA LEU A 40 9.41 -19.80 17.93
C LEU A 40 9.77 -18.39 17.50
N ASP A 41 10.74 -17.77 18.14
CA ASP A 41 11.38 -16.53 17.71
C ASP A 41 12.86 -16.77 17.47
N VAL A 42 13.44 -15.95 16.61
CA VAL A 42 14.89 -15.86 16.43
C VAL A 42 15.33 -14.44 16.77
N ILE A 43 16.30 -14.35 17.68
CA ILE A 43 16.89 -13.06 18.07
C ILE A 43 18.18 -12.93 17.28
N PHE A 44 18.18 -11.98 16.33
CA PHE A 44 19.35 -11.61 15.54
C PHE A 44 20.07 -10.45 16.24
N LYS A 45 21.37 -10.64 16.49
CA LYS A 45 22.24 -9.58 17.00
C LYS A 45 22.98 -8.94 15.83
N THR A 46 22.75 -7.66 15.64
CA THR A 46 23.32 -6.88 14.54
C THR A 46 24.79 -6.54 14.78
N PRO A 47 25.53 -6.06 13.77
CA PRO A 47 26.92 -5.59 13.94
C PRO A 47 27.06 -4.45 14.94
N SER A 48 26.01 -3.63 15.14
CA SER A 48 25.99 -2.55 16.15
C SER A 48 25.72 -3.06 17.59
N GLY A 49 25.37 -4.35 17.73
CA GLY A 49 25.02 -4.94 19.02
C GLY A 49 23.53 -4.88 19.36
N ALA A 50 22.69 -4.24 18.55
CA ALA A 50 21.24 -4.25 18.72
C ALA A 50 20.66 -5.65 18.49
N GLU A 51 19.52 -5.94 19.10
CA GLU A 51 18.83 -7.23 18.93
C GLU A 51 17.48 -7.02 18.24
N ASP A 52 17.26 -7.76 17.15
CA ASP A 52 15.98 -7.85 16.43
C ASP A 52 15.33 -9.19 16.77
N ARG A 53 14.14 -9.15 17.41
CA ARG A 53 13.36 -10.34 17.71
C ARG A 53 12.38 -10.62 16.57
N VAL A 54 12.64 -11.64 15.78
CA VAL A 54 11.90 -11.99 14.57
C VAL A 54 11.06 -13.23 14.83
N PRO A 55 9.73 -13.20 14.63
CA PRO A 55 8.91 -14.38 14.76
C PRO A 55 9.22 -15.39 13.63
N ALA A 56 9.30 -16.66 13.98
CA ALA A 56 9.32 -17.75 13.02
C ALA A 56 7.89 -18.25 12.77
N PHE A 57 7.66 -18.83 11.61
CA PHE A 57 6.38 -19.45 11.24
C PHE A 57 6.50 -20.97 11.15
N TRP A 58 5.45 -21.65 11.59
CA TRP A 58 5.32 -23.08 11.34
C TRP A 58 5.11 -23.32 9.84
N ALA A 59 5.99 -24.12 9.24
CA ALA A 59 6.01 -24.40 7.80
C ALA A 59 5.39 -25.75 7.42
N GLY A 60 4.71 -26.39 8.38
CA GLY A 60 4.14 -27.73 8.23
C GLY A 60 4.98 -28.79 8.91
N GLU A 61 4.35 -29.92 9.24
CA GLU A 61 4.98 -31.08 9.90
C GLU A 61 5.81 -30.69 11.14
N SER A 62 7.11 -30.93 11.12
CA SER A 62 8.04 -30.61 12.20
C SER A 62 8.92 -29.41 11.93
N ALA A 63 8.60 -28.58 10.91
CA ALA A 63 9.45 -27.50 10.43
C ALA A 63 8.95 -26.13 10.87
N TRP A 64 9.87 -25.29 11.33
CA TRP A 64 9.70 -23.84 11.53
C TRP A 64 10.70 -23.08 10.68
N ARG A 65 10.28 -21.95 10.10
CA ARG A 65 11.17 -21.10 9.30
C ARG A 65 11.11 -19.67 9.82
N VAL A 66 12.23 -18.98 9.70
CA VAL A 66 12.32 -17.53 9.96
C VAL A 66 12.89 -16.84 8.74
N ARG A 67 12.32 -15.69 8.41
CA ARG A 67 12.85 -14.81 7.36
C ARG A 67 13.30 -13.50 7.99
N TYR A 68 14.48 -13.06 7.60
CA TYR A 68 15.04 -11.79 8.07
C TYR A 68 15.74 -11.07 6.92
N ALA A 69 15.51 -9.77 6.81
CA ALA A 69 16.22 -8.88 5.90
C ALA A 69 17.16 -8.00 6.72
N PRO A 70 18.44 -8.33 6.79
CA PRO A 70 19.39 -7.59 7.63
C PRO A 70 19.57 -6.16 7.11
N PRO A 71 19.40 -5.11 7.96
CA PRO A 71 19.40 -3.71 7.52
C PRO A 71 20.80 -3.14 7.23
N ALA A 72 21.88 -3.79 7.67
CA ALA A 72 23.24 -3.30 7.52
C ALA A 72 24.23 -4.41 7.14
N PRO A 73 25.30 -4.11 6.40
CA PRO A 73 26.39 -5.04 6.19
C PRO A 73 27.16 -5.34 7.49
N GLY A 74 27.80 -6.53 7.55
CA GLY A 74 28.67 -6.94 8.65
C GLY A 74 28.34 -8.30 9.23
N ARG A 75 28.91 -8.62 10.42
CA ARG A 75 28.75 -9.91 11.08
C ARG A 75 27.56 -9.89 12.01
N TYR A 76 26.65 -10.86 11.81
CA TYR A 76 25.48 -11.12 12.65
C TYR A 76 25.64 -12.44 13.39
N SER A 77 24.98 -12.53 14.54
CA SER A 77 24.73 -13.81 15.20
C SER A 77 23.26 -13.95 15.52
N TYR A 78 22.81 -15.17 15.76
CA TYR A 78 21.43 -15.41 16.16
C TYR A 78 21.34 -16.50 17.23
N ARG A 79 20.22 -16.46 17.98
CA ARG A 79 19.76 -17.52 18.88
C ARG A 79 18.26 -17.69 18.78
N THR A 80 17.78 -18.92 18.85
CA THR A 80 16.36 -19.23 18.85
C THR A 80 15.78 -19.24 20.26
N VAL A 81 14.50 -18.86 20.38
CA VAL A 81 13.74 -18.89 21.63
C VAL A 81 12.39 -19.55 21.35
N SER A 82 12.21 -20.78 21.86
CA SER A 82 10.94 -21.50 21.75
C SER A 82 10.15 -21.43 23.05
N THR A 83 8.82 -21.45 22.98
CA THR A 83 7.94 -21.62 24.14
C THR A 83 8.16 -22.96 24.85
N ASP A 84 8.49 -24.02 24.11
CA ASP A 84 8.98 -25.28 24.69
C ASP A 84 10.51 -25.22 24.85
N THR A 85 10.93 -24.77 26.02
CA THR A 85 12.36 -24.63 26.35
C THR A 85 13.09 -25.96 26.52
N ALA A 86 12.37 -27.07 26.69
CA ALA A 86 12.96 -28.41 26.76
C ALA A 86 13.28 -29.00 25.38
N ASN A 87 12.73 -28.43 24.30
CA ASN A 87 13.03 -28.85 22.95
C ASN A 87 14.30 -28.16 22.43
N THR A 88 15.44 -28.81 22.60
CA THR A 88 16.76 -28.31 22.19
C THR A 88 16.96 -28.22 20.68
N ASP A 89 16.09 -28.80 19.88
CA ASP A 89 16.11 -28.64 18.42
C ASP A 89 15.60 -27.27 17.98
N LEU A 90 14.72 -26.68 18.79
CA LEU A 90 14.10 -25.37 18.53
C LEU A 90 14.60 -24.29 19.51
N HIS A 91 14.95 -24.63 20.75
CA HIS A 91 15.35 -23.66 21.78
C HIS A 91 16.88 -23.57 21.90
N ASN A 92 17.39 -22.32 22.04
CA ASN A 92 18.83 -22.02 22.17
C ASN A 92 19.71 -22.52 21.00
N ARG A 93 19.15 -22.68 19.81
CA ARG A 93 19.97 -22.88 18.61
C ARG A 93 20.67 -21.58 18.26
N THR A 94 21.96 -21.63 18.03
CA THR A 94 22.78 -20.46 17.74
C THR A 94 23.47 -20.60 16.39
N GLY A 95 23.79 -19.46 15.77
CA GLY A 95 24.58 -19.40 14.56
C GLY A 95 25.06 -17.99 14.27
N ALA A 96 25.82 -17.85 13.21
CA ALA A 96 26.32 -16.56 12.75
C ALA A 96 26.38 -16.55 11.22
N PHE A 97 26.30 -15.35 10.64
CA PHE A 97 26.39 -15.14 9.19
C PHE A 97 26.97 -13.76 8.90
N SER A 98 27.46 -13.59 7.70
CA SER A 98 27.95 -12.30 7.20
C SER A 98 26.96 -11.69 6.20
N VAL A 99 26.85 -10.37 6.18
CA VAL A 99 25.95 -9.63 5.30
C VAL A 99 26.77 -8.71 4.41
N GLU A 100 26.60 -8.88 3.10
CA GLU A 100 27.22 -8.04 2.08
C GLU A 100 26.30 -6.86 1.73
N PRO A 101 26.86 -5.70 1.32
CA PRO A 101 26.07 -4.59 0.81
C PRO A 101 25.25 -4.99 -0.41
N TYR A 102 24.04 -4.44 -0.53
CA TYR A 102 23.27 -4.62 -1.76
C TYR A 102 23.85 -3.78 -2.90
N SER A 103 24.19 -4.40 -4.02
CA SER A 103 24.78 -3.75 -5.22
C SER A 103 23.86 -3.75 -6.45
N GLY A 104 22.62 -4.28 -6.32
CA GLY A 104 21.65 -4.38 -7.40
C GLY A 104 20.93 -3.06 -7.73
N ALA A 105 20.05 -3.12 -8.74
CA ALA A 105 19.31 -1.96 -9.24
C ALA A 105 17.96 -1.72 -8.57
N ASN A 106 17.41 -2.73 -7.84
CA ASN A 106 16.10 -2.62 -7.24
C ASN A 106 16.09 -1.55 -6.13
N PRO A 107 15.30 -0.46 -6.27
CA PRO A 107 15.29 0.64 -5.31
C PRO A 107 14.81 0.21 -3.92
N LEU A 108 13.92 -0.79 -3.81
CA LEU A 108 13.39 -1.26 -2.53
C LEU A 108 14.50 -1.88 -1.65
N TYR A 109 15.40 -2.64 -2.26
CA TYR A 109 16.55 -3.22 -1.56
C TYR A 109 17.70 -2.23 -1.37
N ARG A 110 17.87 -1.30 -2.33
CA ARG A 110 18.91 -0.27 -2.24
C ARG A 110 18.67 0.71 -1.10
N HIS A 111 17.44 1.19 -0.96
CA HIS A 111 17.08 2.25 -0.01
C HIS A 111 16.51 1.71 1.31
N GLY A 112 16.18 0.41 1.37
CA GLY A 112 15.67 -0.26 2.56
C GLY A 112 14.18 -0.04 2.84
N PRO A 113 13.69 -0.52 3.99
CA PRO A 113 12.27 -0.50 4.31
C PRO A 113 11.69 0.92 4.39
N LEU A 114 10.36 1.01 4.20
CA LEU A 114 9.64 2.27 4.30
C LEU A 114 9.41 2.66 5.77
N ARG A 115 9.40 3.98 6.00
CA ARG A 115 8.99 4.62 7.25
C ARG A 115 8.22 5.91 6.96
N VAL A 116 7.54 6.44 7.96
CA VAL A 116 6.98 7.79 7.89
C VAL A 116 8.12 8.79 8.03
N ALA A 117 8.15 9.79 7.16
CA ALA A 117 9.12 10.88 7.22
C ALA A 117 8.94 11.75 8.48
N SER A 118 9.99 12.41 8.91
CA SER A 118 9.98 13.21 10.14
C SER A 118 8.96 14.36 10.14
N ASP A 119 8.61 14.87 8.95
CA ASP A 119 7.59 15.91 8.76
C ASP A 119 6.15 15.39 8.86
N GLN A 120 5.96 14.07 8.99
CA GLN A 120 4.67 13.39 9.09
C GLN A 120 3.75 13.61 7.86
N ARG A 121 4.32 13.90 6.69
CA ARG A 121 3.55 14.24 5.49
C ARG A 121 3.67 13.23 4.37
N HIS A 122 4.74 12.44 4.34
CA HIS A 122 5.02 11.45 3.29
C HIS A 122 5.73 10.23 3.85
N LEU A 123 5.90 9.23 3.00
CA LEU A 123 6.72 8.07 3.28
C LEU A 123 8.11 8.24 2.66
N GLU A 124 9.10 7.70 3.33
CA GLU A 124 10.47 7.62 2.84
C GLU A 124 11.07 6.24 3.12
N HIS A 125 12.12 5.90 2.42
CA HIS A 125 12.94 4.74 2.73
C HIS A 125 13.79 4.97 3.99
N ALA A 126 14.38 3.90 4.51
CA ALA A 126 15.23 3.97 5.71
C ALA A 126 16.42 4.94 5.57
N ASP A 127 16.93 5.15 4.36
CA ASP A 127 18.02 6.10 4.05
C ASP A 127 17.54 7.55 3.82
N GLY A 128 16.24 7.82 3.93
CA GLY A 128 15.64 9.15 3.72
C GLY A 128 15.22 9.44 2.27
N THR A 129 15.37 8.51 1.35
CA THR A 129 14.87 8.66 -0.02
C THR A 129 13.34 8.70 -0.03
N PRO A 130 12.69 9.78 -0.54
CA PRO A 130 11.24 9.89 -0.55
C PRO A 130 10.57 8.80 -1.40
N PHE A 131 9.46 8.26 -0.90
CA PHE A 131 8.68 7.23 -1.58
C PHE A 131 7.32 7.78 -2.00
N PHE A 132 7.08 7.88 -3.32
CA PHE A 132 5.79 8.27 -3.85
C PHE A 132 4.86 7.07 -3.86
N TRP A 133 3.79 7.10 -3.06
CA TRP A 133 2.76 6.07 -3.07
C TRP A 133 1.87 6.25 -4.30
N LEU A 134 2.10 5.45 -5.34
CA LEU A 134 1.14 5.21 -6.41
C LEU A 134 0.75 3.74 -6.34
N GLY A 135 -0.40 3.48 -5.71
CA GLY A 135 -0.91 2.14 -5.45
C GLY A 135 -1.94 1.67 -6.46
N ASP A 136 -2.11 0.34 -6.56
CA ASP A 136 -3.25 -0.31 -7.22
C ASP A 136 -3.95 -1.28 -6.27
N THR A 137 -5.21 -1.56 -6.53
CA THR A 137 -6.07 -2.38 -5.66
C THR A 137 -6.27 -3.77 -6.24
N TRP A 138 -5.64 -4.79 -5.59
CA TRP A 138 -5.66 -6.17 -6.02
C TRP A 138 -6.17 -7.11 -4.91
N TRP A 139 -7.36 -6.85 -4.36
CA TRP A 139 -7.83 -7.54 -3.16
C TRP A 139 -7.71 -9.06 -3.26
N MET A 140 -8.11 -9.66 -4.40
CA MET A 140 -8.25 -11.09 -4.61
C MET A 140 -7.04 -11.77 -5.27
N SER A 141 -5.92 -11.09 -5.48
CA SER A 141 -4.83 -11.56 -6.34
C SER A 141 -3.99 -12.72 -5.76
N LEU A 142 -4.16 -13.07 -4.48
CA LEU A 142 -3.58 -14.30 -3.93
C LEU A 142 -4.48 -15.53 -4.16
N SER A 143 -5.68 -15.37 -4.73
CA SER A 143 -6.55 -16.49 -5.10
C SER A 143 -6.15 -17.08 -6.46
N LYS A 144 -6.57 -18.31 -6.74
CA LYS A 144 -6.37 -18.97 -8.04
C LYS A 144 -7.11 -18.30 -9.21
N ARG A 145 -7.95 -17.27 -8.93
CA ARG A 145 -8.63 -16.48 -9.97
C ARG A 145 -7.64 -15.67 -10.81
N LEU A 146 -6.56 -15.15 -10.18
CA LEU A 146 -5.42 -14.58 -10.90
C LEU A 146 -4.34 -15.66 -11.00
N THR A 147 -4.22 -16.24 -12.19
CA THR A 147 -3.33 -17.37 -12.43
C THR A 147 -1.87 -17.05 -12.11
N TRP A 148 -1.17 -18.00 -11.54
CA TRP A 148 0.27 -17.95 -11.31
C TRP A 148 0.97 -18.94 -12.24
N PRO A 149 2.08 -18.55 -12.94
CA PRO A 149 2.69 -17.20 -12.89
C PRO A 149 2.03 -16.18 -13.83
N ASP A 150 1.37 -16.61 -14.90
CA ASP A 150 1.10 -15.81 -16.10
C ASP A 150 0.25 -14.56 -15.83
N GLY A 151 -0.93 -14.73 -15.24
CA GLY A 151 -1.84 -13.60 -14.99
C GLY A 151 -1.24 -12.59 -14.01
N PHE A 152 -0.68 -13.09 -12.91
CA PHE A 152 -0.09 -12.24 -11.87
C PHE A 152 1.12 -11.46 -12.39
N GLN A 153 2.02 -12.12 -13.11
CA GLN A 153 3.22 -11.48 -13.66
C GLN A 153 2.87 -10.48 -14.77
N THR A 154 1.86 -10.78 -15.61
CA THR A 154 1.37 -9.86 -16.62
C THR A 154 0.84 -8.56 -16.00
N LEU A 155 0.00 -8.68 -14.96
CA LEU A 155 -0.55 -7.52 -14.26
C LEU A 155 0.55 -6.73 -13.54
N ALA A 156 1.49 -7.41 -12.89
CA ALA A 156 2.63 -6.76 -12.21
C ALA A 156 3.51 -5.99 -13.21
N ALA A 157 3.88 -6.60 -14.33
CA ALA A 157 4.70 -5.97 -15.36
C ALA A 157 4.02 -4.72 -15.96
N ASP A 158 2.71 -4.79 -16.21
CA ASP A 158 1.92 -3.64 -16.69
C ASP A 158 1.98 -2.48 -15.69
N ARG A 159 1.76 -2.75 -14.41
CA ARG A 159 1.78 -1.70 -13.36
C ARG A 159 3.16 -1.09 -13.16
N ILE A 160 4.22 -1.89 -13.21
CA ILE A 160 5.60 -1.41 -13.17
C ILE A 160 5.87 -0.48 -14.37
N HIS A 161 5.49 -0.90 -15.57
CA HIS A 161 5.64 -0.09 -16.78
C HIS A 161 4.89 1.26 -16.68
N LYS A 162 3.71 1.26 -16.07
CA LYS A 162 2.91 2.46 -15.81
C LYS A 162 3.38 3.29 -14.62
N GLY A 163 4.45 2.88 -13.92
CA GLY A 163 5.09 3.62 -12.84
C GLY A 163 4.45 3.46 -11.47
N PHE A 164 3.63 2.43 -11.25
CA PHE A 164 3.13 2.09 -9.92
C PHE A 164 4.28 1.66 -9.01
N THR A 165 4.13 1.89 -7.71
CA THR A 165 5.14 1.61 -6.69
C THR A 165 4.67 0.61 -5.65
N LEU A 166 3.37 0.34 -5.62
CA LEU A 166 2.74 -0.46 -4.58
C LEU A 166 1.46 -1.12 -5.08
N VAL A 167 1.11 -2.27 -4.47
CA VAL A 167 -0.21 -2.90 -4.61
C VAL A 167 -0.82 -3.21 -3.24
N GLN A 168 -2.12 -3.00 -3.08
CA GLN A 168 -2.90 -3.42 -1.93
C GLN A 168 -3.44 -4.83 -2.17
N ILE A 169 -3.16 -5.78 -1.26
CA ILE A 169 -3.47 -7.19 -1.44
C ILE A 169 -3.94 -7.84 -0.14
N VAL A 170 -5.04 -8.59 -0.18
CA VAL A 170 -5.60 -9.24 1.02
C VAL A 170 -4.95 -10.60 1.25
N ALA A 171 -4.59 -10.88 2.49
CA ALA A 171 -3.91 -12.11 2.91
C ALA A 171 -4.88 -13.31 3.09
N GLY A 172 -5.75 -13.54 2.11
CA GLY A 172 -6.59 -14.74 2.02
C GLY A 172 -7.92 -14.70 2.78
N LEU A 173 -8.20 -13.67 3.59
CA LEU A 173 -9.46 -13.45 4.29
C LEU A 173 -10.22 -12.31 3.62
N TYR A 174 -10.86 -12.63 2.51
CA TYR A 174 -11.31 -11.71 1.47
C TYR A 174 -12.65 -11.01 1.73
N PRO A 175 -12.89 -9.84 1.07
CA PRO A 175 -14.20 -9.20 1.04
C PRO A 175 -15.20 -9.94 0.14
N ASP A 176 -16.43 -9.48 0.21
CA ASP A 176 -17.50 -9.68 -0.78
C ASP A 176 -17.82 -11.13 -1.10
N MET A 177 -17.61 -12.01 -0.11
CA MET A 177 -17.93 -13.44 -0.19
C MET A 177 -18.18 -14.05 1.20
N GLU A 178 -18.81 -15.23 1.22
CA GLU A 178 -18.84 -16.05 2.43
C GLU A 178 -17.43 -16.56 2.77
N PRO A 179 -17.12 -16.76 4.05
CA PRO A 179 -15.90 -17.46 4.43
C PRO A 179 -15.84 -18.84 3.77
N TYR A 180 -14.65 -19.17 3.25
CA TYR A 180 -14.41 -20.44 2.53
C TYR A 180 -15.20 -20.58 1.22
N ASP A 181 -15.62 -19.47 0.60
CA ASP A 181 -16.10 -19.45 -0.77
C ASP A 181 -14.96 -19.87 -1.72
N GLU A 182 -15.29 -20.67 -2.73
CA GLU A 182 -14.28 -21.18 -3.67
C GLU A 182 -13.53 -20.07 -4.42
N ARG A 183 -14.15 -18.92 -4.60
CA ARG A 183 -13.51 -17.72 -5.21
C ARG A 183 -12.28 -17.26 -4.46
N GLY A 184 -12.25 -17.46 -3.13
CA GLY A 184 -11.11 -17.09 -2.27
C GLY A 184 -10.03 -18.17 -2.13
N ALA A 185 -10.22 -19.36 -2.69
CA ALA A 185 -9.20 -20.40 -2.64
C ALA A 185 -8.03 -20.08 -3.59
N ASN A 186 -6.80 -20.41 -3.16
CA ASN A 186 -5.67 -20.53 -4.08
C ASN A 186 -5.41 -22.00 -4.47
N GLU A 187 -4.26 -22.28 -5.04
CA GLU A 187 -3.85 -23.61 -5.51
C GLU A 187 -3.81 -24.64 -4.37
N ALA A 188 -3.61 -24.19 -3.12
CA ALA A 188 -3.54 -25.02 -1.91
C ALA A 188 -4.80 -24.88 -1.01
N GLY A 189 -5.87 -24.30 -1.50
CA GLY A 189 -7.13 -24.12 -0.78
C GLY A 189 -7.23 -22.80 -0.01
N TYR A 190 -7.58 -22.85 1.26
CA TYR A 190 -7.84 -21.66 2.10
C TYR A 190 -6.72 -21.42 3.10
N PRO A 191 -6.56 -20.16 3.61
CA PRO A 191 -5.48 -19.82 4.54
C PRO A 191 -5.63 -20.46 5.92
N TRP A 192 -6.85 -20.83 6.31
CA TRP A 192 -7.19 -21.46 7.59
C TRP A 192 -8.09 -22.68 7.39
N GLN A 193 -8.07 -23.60 8.35
CA GLN A 193 -9.09 -24.62 8.46
C GLN A 193 -10.47 -23.99 8.71
N ARG A 194 -11.56 -24.68 8.33
CA ARG A 194 -12.92 -24.09 8.32
C ARG A 194 -13.40 -23.55 9.67
N ASP A 195 -12.87 -24.05 10.77
CA ASP A 195 -13.16 -23.63 12.15
C ASP A 195 -12.15 -22.64 12.72
N TYR A 196 -11.22 -22.16 11.88
CA TYR A 196 -10.07 -21.37 12.30
C TYR A 196 -9.19 -22.05 13.37
N SER A 197 -9.21 -23.37 13.47
CA SER A 197 -8.41 -24.11 14.45
C SER A 197 -6.91 -24.00 14.14
N SER A 198 -6.53 -24.12 12.88
CA SER A 198 -5.14 -24.07 12.43
C SER A 198 -4.98 -23.37 11.10
N ILE A 199 -3.79 -22.79 10.90
CA ILE A 199 -3.40 -22.17 9.63
C ILE A 199 -3.00 -23.25 8.60
N ASN A 200 -3.09 -22.92 7.31
CA ASN A 200 -2.65 -23.79 6.20
C ASN A 200 -1.32 -23.27 5.62
N PRO A 201 -0.17 -23.84 5.98
CA PRO A 201 1.12 -23.40 5.47
C PRO A 201 1.23 -23.43 3.95
N ALA A 202 0.64 -24.45 3.29
CA ALA A 202 0.71 -24.59 1.84
C ALA A 202 0.00 -23.45 1.07
N TYR A 203 -1.08 -22.87 1.66
CA TYR A 203 -1.71 -21.67 1.11
C TYR A 203 -0.70 -20.51 1.02
N PHE A 204 0.07 -20.31 2.08
CA PHE A 204 1.05 -19.24 2.17
C PHE A 204 2.30 -19.53 1.36
N ASP A 205 2.67 -20.80 1.14
CA ASP A 205 3.77 -21.17 0.22
C ASP A 205 3.43 -20.74 -1.22
N ALA A 206 2.20 -20.94 -1.67
CA ALA A 206 1.72 -20.45 -2.96
C ALA A 206 1.67 -18.91 -3.02
N ALA A 207 1.27 -18.25 -1.92
CA ALA A 207 1.24 -16.80 -1.81
C ALA A 207 2.65 -16.17 -1.79
N ASP A 208 3.63 -16.82 -1.17
CA ASP A 208 5.02 -16.36 -1.09
C ASP A 208 5.63 -16.07 -2.45
N SER A 209 5.34 -16.91 -3.46
CA SER A 209 5.82 -16.72 -4.83
C SER A 209 5.34 -15.39 -5.42
N ARG A 210 4.11 -14.99 -5.10
CA ARG A 210 3.50 -13.73 -5.56
C ARG A 210 4.10 -12.52 -4.83
N ILE A 211 4.23 -12.61 -3.50
CA ILE A 211 4.79 -11.52 -2.68
C ILE A 211 6.28 -11.31 -2.99
N SER A 212 7.07 -12.37 -3.13
CA SER A 212 8.48 -12.23 -3.51
C SER A 212 8.64 -11.66 -4.92
N HIS A 213 7.78 -12.05 -5.86
CA HIS A 213 7.79 -11.50 -7.21
C HIS A 213 7.57 -9.97 -7.21
N LEU A 214 6.60 -9.46 -6.44
CA LEU A 214 6.38 -8.02 -6.31
C LEU A 214 7.65 -7.32 -5.80
N ALA A 215 8.21 -7.82 -4.71
CA ALA A 215 9.41 -7.24 -4.09
C ALA A 215 10.61 -7.24 -5.05
N ASP A 216 10.87 -8.35 -5.72
CA ASP A 216 11.99 -8.50 -6.65
C ASP A 216 11.87 -7.58 -7.88
N HIS A 217 10.65 -7.17 -8.22
CA HIS A 217 10.37 -6.27 -9.36
C HIS A 217 10.04 -4.83 -8.96
N GLY A 218 10.31 -4.43 -7.72
CA GLY A 218 10.21 -3.04 -7.28
C GLY A 218 8.81 -2.57 -6.88
N LEU A 219 7.88 -3.49 -6.61
CA LEU A 219 6.56 -3.20 -6.06
C LEU A 219 6.49 -3.54 -4.56
N VAL A 220 6.10 -2.58 -3.75
CA VAL A 220 5.80 -2.79 -2.33
C VAL A 220 4.45 -3.51 -2.21
N ALA A 221 4.36 -4.50 -1.35
CA ALA A 221 3.08 -5.10 -0.99
C ALA A 221 2.48 -4.41 0.25
N CYS A 222 1.36 -3.72 0.09
CA CYS A 222 0.52 -3.30 1.20
C CYS A 222 -0.38 -4.47 1.59
N ILE A 223 0.04 -5.20 2.61
CA ILE A 223 -0.63 -6.42 3.07
C ILE A 223 -1.83 -6.07 3.93
N VAL A 224 -3.03 -6.31 3.40
CA VAL A 224 -4.28 -6.24 4.15
C VAL A 224 -4.48 -7.58 4.86
N GLY A 225 -4.35 -7.61 6.19
CA GLY A 225 -4.33 -8.86 6.95
C GLY A 225 -5.61 -9.69 6.80
N ALA A 226 -6.77 -9.04 6.87
CA ALA A 226 -8.08 -9.67 6.72
C ALA A 226 -9.11 -8.62 6.36
N TRP A 227 -10.30 -9.01 5.87
CA TRP A 227 -11.42 -8.08 5.87
C TRP A 227 -11.99 -7.88 7.28
N GLY A 228 -12.48 -6.68 7.58
CA GLY A 228 -12.80 -6.25 8.94
C GLY A 228 -13.67 -7.22 9.74
N TYR A 229 -14.66 -7.81 9.10
CA TYR A 229 -15.62 -8.73 9.74
C TYR A 229 -15.05 -10.12 10.10
N PHE A 230 -13.81 -10.44 9.70
CA PHE A 230 -13.16 -11.67 10.17
C PHE A 230 -12.71 -11.58 11.63
N LEU A 231 -12.48 -10.38 12.15
CA LEU A 231 -12.06 -10.22 13.55
C LEU A 231 -13.10 -10.77 14.56
N PRO A 232 -14.38 -10.39 14.51
CA PRO A 232 -15.38 -10.98 15.40
C PRO A 232 -15.60 -12.49 15.15
N ARG A 233 -15.40 -13.00 13.95
CA ARG A 233 -15.50 -14.43 13.62
C ARG A 233 -14.37 -15.27 14.20
N MET A 234 -13.15 -14.79 14.13
CA MET A 234 -11.95 -15.50 14.58
C MET A 234 -11.63 -15.24 16.06
N GLY A 235 -12.00 -14.08 16.56
CA GLY A 235 -11.60 -13.56 17.85
C GLY A 235 -10.15 -13.02 17.86
N ILE A 236 -9.87 -12.16 18.85
CA ILE A 236 -8.58 -11.44 18.97
C ILE A 236 -7.39 -12.38 19.01
N ARG A 237 -7.48 -13.48 19.75
CA ARG A 237 -6.37 -14.43 19.88
C ARG A 237 -5.95 -15.03 18.52
N LYS A 238 -6.90 -15.49 17.74
CA LYS A 238 -6.61 -16.08 16.40
C LYS A 238 -6.15 -15.01 15.41
N MET A 239 -6.70 -13.79 15.50
CA MET A 239 -6.25 -12.67 14.68
C MET A 239 -4.81 -12.25 15.02
N LYS A 240 -4.38 -12.29 16.28
CA LYS A 240 -2.97 -12.11 16.66
C LYS A 240 -2.08 -13.23 16.09
N GLN A 241 -2.51 -14.49 16.14
CA GLN A 241 -1.77 -15.60 15.52
C GLN A 241 -1.65 -15.41 14.01
N HIS A 242 -2.72 -14.96 13.35
CA HIS A 242 -2.70 -14.65 11.92
C HIS A 242 -1.68 -13.54 11.60
N TRP A 243 -1.71 -12.42 12.31
CA TRP A 243 -0.77 -11.32 12.11
C TRP A 243 0.67 -11.72 12.43
N ARG A 244 0.90 -12.48 13.50
CA ARG A 244 2.22 -13.03 13.79
C ARG A 244 2.74 -13.86 12.62
N TYR A 245 1.88 -14.67 12.04
CA TYR A 245 2.22 -15.52 10.90
C TYR A 245 2.56 -14.69 9.64
N LEU A 246 1.76 -13.66 9.34
CA LEU A 246 2.02 -12.74 8.23
C LEU A 246 3.36 -12.00 8.40
N ILE A 247 3.63 -11.49 9.60
CA ILE A 247 4.89 -10.80 9.92
C ILE A 247 6.07 -11.77 9.76
N ALA A 248 5.96 -12.98 10.28
CA ALA A 248 7.00 -13.99 10.17
C ALA A 248 7.29 -14.38 8.71
N ARG A 249 6.25 -14.48 7.86
CA ARG A 249 6.40 -14.85 6.45
C ARG A 249 6.86 -13.72 5.55
N TRP A 250 6.28 -12.53 5.72
CA TRP A 250 6.44 -11.43 4.77
C TRP A 250 7.17 -10.22 5.34
N GLY A 251 7.48 -10.22 6.62
CA GLY A 251 8.21 -9.15 7.27
C GLY A 251 9.66 -8.97 6.80
N ALA A 252 10.24 -9.90 6.06
CA ALA A 252 11.54 -9.74 5.42
C ALA A 252 11.46 -9.10 4.02
N TYR A 253 10.27 -8.95 3.45
CA TYR A 253 10.06 -8.28 2.17
C TYR A 253 9.69 -6.81 2.36
N PRO A 254 9.87 -5.96 1.32
CA PRO A 254 9.35 -4.59 1.31
C PRO A 254 7.83 -4.58 1.41
N THR A 255 7.29 -4.32 2.60
CA THR A 255 5.86 -4.34 2.89
C THR A 255 5.43 -3.13 3.71
N VAL A 256 4.14 -2.80 3.64
CA VAL A 256 3.40 -1.93 4.55
C VAL A 256 2.25 -2.73 5.13
N TRP A 257 1.97 -2.57 6.42
CA TRP A 257 0.92 -3.32 7.08
C TRP A 257 -0.40 -2.54 7.05
N CYS A 258 -1.43 -3.15 6.47
CA CYS A 258 -2.80 -2.68 6.55
C CYS A 258 -3.61 -3.67 7.39
N LEU A 259 -4.02 -3.27 8.60
CA LEU A 259 -4.60 -4.17 9.60
C LEU A 259 -5.80 -4.94 9.08
N ALA A 260 -6.69 -4.24 8.37
CA ALA A 260 -7.87 -4.83 7.77
C ALA A 260 -8.33 -4.02 6.56
N GLY A 261 -9.12 -4.66 5.69
CA GLY A 261 -9.98 -3.99 4.72
C GLY A 261 -11.32 -3.64 5.36
N GLU A 262 -11.80 -2.42 5.16
CA GLU A 262 -13.03 -1.87 5.75
C GLU A 262 -13.17 -2.23 7.24
N GLY A 263 -12.16 -1.84 8.03
CA GLY A 263 -11.91 -2.35 9.37
C GLY A 263 -13.13 -2.38 10.32
N THR A 264 -14.06 -1.44 10.19
CA THR A 264 -15.28 -1.35 11.03
C THR A 264 -16.55 -1.71 10.28
N MET A 265 -16.46 -2.26 9.05
CA MET A 265 -17.62 -2.74 8.33
C MET A 265 -18.08 -4.08 8.91
N PRO A 266 -19.33 -4.19 9.40
CA PRO A 266 -19.91 -5.46 9.83
C PRO A 266 -20.08 -6.40 8.64
N TYR A 267 -20.19 -7.69 8.92
CA TYR A 267 -20.54 -8.64 7.87
C TYR A 267 -21.90 -8.29 7.22
N TYR A 268 -22.00 -8.47 5.92
CA TYR A 268 -23.16 -8.07 5.09
C TYR A 268 -24.52 -8.50 5.63
N LEU A 269 -24.60 -9.68 6.27
CA LEU A 269 -25.82 -10.25 6.82
C LEU A 269 -25.84 -10.22 8.36
N SER A 270 -25.05 -9.34 9.00
CA SER A 270 -25.04 -9.18 10.45
C SER A 270 -26.41 -8.73 10.97
N LYS A 271 -26.83 -9.33 12.09
CA LYS A 271 -28.04 -8.94 12.83
C LYS A 271 -27.75 -7.88 13.90
N THR A 272 -26.48 -7.64 14.20
CA THR A 272 -25.99 -6.72 15.24
C THR A 272 -24.89 -5.78 14.67
N PRO A 273 -25.17 -5.04 13.56
CA PRO A 273 -24.12 -4.32 12.83
C PRO A 273 -23.45 -3.21 13.66
N LYS A 274 -24.14 -2.58 14.59
CA LYS A 274 -23.56 -1.52 15.44
C LYS A 274 -22.62 -2.08 16.49
N GLU A 275 -23.01 -3.18 17.12
CA GLU A 275 -22.21 -3.91 18.11
C GLU A 275 -20.98 -4.51 17.46
N ASP A 276 -21.12 -5.09 16.26
CA ASP A 276 -20.02 -5.65 15.49
C ASP A 276 -19.00 -4.55 15.12
N ALA A 277 -19.46 -3.41 14.61
CA ALA A 277 -18.59 -2.28 14.26
C ALA A 277 -17.80 -1.76 15.47
N LEU A 278 -18.44 -1.67 16.65
CA LEU A 278 -17.78 -1.26 17.89
C LEU A 278 -16.72 -2.29 18.32
N ALA A 279 -17.06 -3.57 18.31
CA ALA A 279 -16.15 -4.66 18.65
C ALA A 279 -14.95 -4.70 17.68
N GLN A 280 -15.19 -4.48 16.38
CA GLN A 280 -14.15 -4.37 15.38
C GLN A 280 -13.21 -3.19 15.69
N LYS A 281 -13.75 -2.01 15.97
CA LYS A 281 -12.94 -0.82 16.30
C LYS A 281 -12.03 -1.06 17.51
N GLN A 282 -12.55 -1.65 18.58
CA GLN A 282 -11.77 -2.02 19.76
C GLN A 282 -10.72 -3.07 19.45
N GLY A 283 -11.11 -4.12 18.76
CA GLY A 283 -10.23 -5.22 18.42
C GLY A 283 -9.10 -4.82 17.49
N TRP A 284 -9.37 -4.02 16.45
CA TRP A 284 -8.32 -3.53 15.56
C TRP A 284 -7.34 -2.59 16.25
N THR A 285 -7.78 -1.84 17.26
CA THR A 285 -6.88 -1.06 18.11
C THR A 285 -5.90 -1.95 18.86
N GLU A 286 -6.38 -3.07 19.42
CA GLU A 286 -5.53 -4.06 20.10
C GLU A 286 -4.58 -4.77 19.13
N ILE A 287 -5.08 -5.16 17.94
CA ILE A 287 -4.24 -5.76 16.89
C ILE A 287 -3.16 -4.79 16.40
N ALA A 288 -3.46 -3.49 16.24
CA ALA A 288 -2.46 -2.49 15.88
C ALA A 288 -1.28 -2.45 16.86
N ARG A 289 -1.57 -2.42 18.17
CA ARG A 289 -0.53 -2.46 19.20
C ARG A 289 0.28 -3.75 19.14
N TYR A 290 -0.38 -4.88 18.89
CA TYR A 290 0.29 -6.17 18.75
C TYR A 290 1.21 -6.21 17.52
N VAL A 291 0.77 -5.74 16.37
CA VAL A 291 1.57 -5.68 15.13
C VAL A 291 2.79 -4.78 15.32
N LYS A 292 2.63 -3.59 15.92
CA LYS A 292 3.74 -2.69 16.26
C LYS A 292 4.79 -3.33 17.21
N ALA A 293 4.34 -4.15 18.13
CA ALA A 293 5.23 -4.84 19.08
C ALA A 293 5.91 -6.07 18.45
N THR A 294 5.32 -6.65 17.41
CA THR A 294 5.78 -7.92 16.81
C THR A 294 6.69 -7.71 15.61
N ASP A 295 6.49 -6.63 14.82
CA ASP A 295 7.33 -6.33 13.64
C ASP A 295 8.66 -5.69 14.07
N PRO A 296 9.81 -6.40 13.93
CA PRO A 296 11.11 -5.88 14.36
C PRO A 296 11.57 -4.64 13.57
N LEU A 297 11.12 -4.49 12.32
CA LEU A 297 11.48 -3.35 11.47
C LEU A 297 10.53 -2.17 11.59
N ARG A 298 9.49 -2.28 12.43
CA ARG A 298 8.52 -1.21 12.74
C ARG A 298 7.98 -0.50 11.49
N ARG A 299 7.55 -1.30 10.52
CA ARG A 299 6.98 -0.78 9.26
C ARG A 299 5.73 0.05 9.53
N PRO A 300 5.44 1.01 8.64
CA PRO A 300 4.22 1.80 8.75
C PRO A 300 2.97 0.92 8.77
N ILE A 301 2.04 1.27 9.66
CA ILE A 301 0.76 0.59 9.84
C ILE A 301 -0.37 1.53 9.43
N THR A 302 -1.31 1.00 8.67
CA THR A 302 -2.60 1.62 8.39
C THR A 302 -3.72 0.61 8.59
N ILE A 303 -4.95 1.03 8.41
CA ILE A 303 -6.13 0.18 8.28
C ILE A 303 -6.97 0.76 7.15
N HIS A 304 -7.37 -0.06 6.20
CA HIS A 304 -8.25 0.38 5.12
C HIS A 304 -9.66 0.56 5.71
N PRO A 305 -10.23 1.76 5.62
CA PRO A 305 -11.47 2.10 6.31
C PRO A 305 -12.68 2.02 5.39
N SER A 306 -13.87 2.14 5.95
CA SER A 306 -15.07 2.56 5.21
C SER A 306 -15.15 4.08 5.01
N ARG A 307 -14.26 4.89 5.65
CA ARG A 307 -14.19 6.35 5.53
C ARG A 307 -12.76 6.87 5.78
N SER A 308 -12.25 6.74 7.01
CA SER A 308 -10.91 7.16 7.44
C SER A 308 -10.33 6.12 8.37
N SER A 309 -9.03 5.84 8.25
CA SER A 309 -8.32 4.93 9.15
C SER A 309 -8.45 5.35 10.62
N ARG A 310 -8.47 6.66 10.89
CA ARG A 310 -8.65 7.22 12.25
C ARG A 310 -9.96 6.80 12.88
N ASP A 311 -11.03 6.70 12.07
CA ASP A 311 -12.35 6.29 12.51
C ASP A 311 -12.43 4.79 12.83
N SER A 312 -11.51 4.00 12.28
CA SER A 312 -11.48 2.54 12.40
C SER A 312 -10.77 2.03 13.65
N VAL A 313 -10.15 2.91 14.44
CA VAL A 313 -9.46 2.58 15.70
C VAL A 313 -9.91 3.53 16.81
N GLU A 314 -9.79 3.10 18.08
CA GLU A 314 -10.14 3.95 19.22
C GLU A 314 -9.11 5.06 19.43
N GLU A 315 -7.84 4.75 19.17
CA GLU A 315 -6.70 5.65 19.37
C GLU A 315 -5.96 5.85 18.04
N PRO A 316 -6.12 7.00 17.36
CA PRO A 316 -5.43 7.24 16.08
C PRO A 316 -3.90 7.09 16.12
N GLY A 317 -3.26 7.26 17.29
CA GLY A 317 -1.83 7.07 17.46
C GLY A 317 -1.32 5.63 17.34
N VAL A 318 -2.21 4.63 17.25
CA VAL A 318 -1.80 3.23 17.01
C VAL A 318 -1.51 2.94 15.54
N ILE A 319 -1.92 3.83 14.62
CA ILE A 319 -1.61 3.77 13.18
C ILE A 319 -0.65 4.88 12.79
N ASP A 320 -0.01 4.73 11.65
CA ASP A 320 1.03 5.64 11.16
C ASP A 320 0.61 6.40 9.90
N ILE A 321 -0.44 5.95 9.21
CA ILE A 321 -0.97 6.51 7.96
C ILE A 321 -2.48 6.61 8.06
N ASP A 322 -3.04 7.75 7.73
CA ASP A 322 -4.49 7.92 7.57
C ASP A 322 -4.90 7.64 6.13
N MET A 323 -5.42 6.45 5.89
CA MET A 323 -5.94 6.02 4.61
C MET A 323 -7.43 6.37 4.53
N LEU A 324 -7.88 6.82 3.37
CA LEU A 324 -9.26 7.24 3.12
C LEU A 324 -9.92 6.35 2.06
N GLN A 325 -11.20 6.03 2.27
CA GLN A 325 -12.12 5.53 1.26
C GLN A 325 -13.23 6.56 1.10
N THR A 326 -13.45 7.08 -0.12
CA THR A 326 -14.25 8.28 -0.30
C THR A 326 -15.47 8.11 -1.22
N GLY A 327 -15.72 6.87 -1.68
CA GLY A 327 -16.93 6.49 -2.41
C GLY A 327 -16.71 6.12 -3.88
N HIS A 328 -17.76 5.52 -4.48
CA HIS A 328 -17.75 5.01 -5.85
C HIS A 328 -18.87 5.59 -6.74
N ASP A 329 -19.41 6.75 -6.37
CA ASP A 329 -20.51 7.40 -7.07
C ASP A 329 -20.04 8.36 -8.17
N ASP A 330 -18.97 7.99 -8.88
CA ASP A 330 -18.43 8.78 -9.98
C ASP A 330 -18.15 10.24 -9.53
N ARG A 331 -18.53 11.22 -10.31
CA ARG A 331 -18.38 12.65 -10.02
C ARG A 331 -19.05 13.11 -8.71
N LYS A 332 -20.06 12.40 -8.25
CA LYS A 332 -20.72 12.69 -6.97
C LYS A 332 -19.82 12.42 -5.76
N SER A 333 -18.79 11.60 -5.92
CA SER A 333 -17.79 11.36 -4.87
C SER A 333 -16.78 12.52 -4.70
N VAL A 334 -16.68 13.44 -5.65
CA VAL A 334 -15.69 14.53 -5.64
C VAL A 334 -15.78 15.40 -4.38
N PRO A 335 -16.94 15.93 -3.98
CA PRO A 335 -17.04 16.75 -2.77
C PRO A 335 -16.57 15.99 -1.53
N ASN A 336 -17.10 14.77 -1.31
CA ASN A 336 -16.72 13.94 -0.17
C ASN A 336 -15.22 13.63 -0.16
N THR A 337 -14.61 13.40 -1.31
CA THR A 337 -13.17 13.10 -1.43
C THR A 337 -12.34 14.29 -0.97
N ILE A 338 -12.60 15.48 -1.51
CA ILE A 338 -11.83 16.70 -1.20
C ILE A 338 -12.03 17.12 0.26
N GLU A 339 -13.26 17.06 0.77
CA GLU A 339 -13.57 17.37 2.16
C GLU A 339 -12.90 16.37 3.13
N SER A 340 -12.90 15.09 2.79
CA SER A 340 -12.25 14.06 3.62
C SER A 340 -10.74 14.23 3.65
N VAL A 341 -10.10 14.55 2.52
CA VAL A 341 -8.68 14.87 2.45
C VAL A 341 -8.34 16.06 3.34
N ASN A 342 -9.06 17.17 3.19
CA ASN A 342 -8.82 18.39 3.98
C ASN A 342 -9.04 18.16 5.49
N ARG A 343 -10.09 17.45 5.87
CA ARG A 343 -10.38 17.08 7.26
C ARG A 343 -9.26 16.24 7.86
N SER A 344 -8.79 15.24 7.12
CA SER A 344 -7.71 14.36 7.57
C SER A 344 -6.39 15.10 7.71
N LEU A 345 -6.02 15.95 6.76
CA LEU A 345 -4.82 16.78 6.83
C LEU A 345 -4.84 17.79 8.00
N ALA A 346 -6.02 18.24 8.40
CA ALA A 346 -6.20 19.13 9.56
C ALA A 346 -6.19 18.39 10.91
N ALA A 347 -6.42 17.08 10.91
CA ALA A 347 -6.59 16.27 12.12
C ALA A 347 -5.28 16.06 12.91
N ALA A 348 -5.42 15.70 14.18
CA ALA A 348 -4.31 15.29 15.06
C ALA A 348 -4.47 13.81 15.50
N PRO A 349 -3.36 13.11 15.74
CA PRO A 349 -1.97 13.48 15.48
C PRO A 349 -1.69 13.67 14.00
N LYS A 350 -0.66 14.42 13.61
CA LYS A 350 -0.26 14.52 12.19
C LYS A 350 0.25 13.16 11.71
N MET A 351 -0.13 12.79 10.49
CA MET A 351 0.36 11.59 9.79
C MET A 351 0.14 11.75 8.29
N PRO A 352 0.88 11.02 7.43
CA PRO A 352 0.61 11.01 6.00
C PRO A 352 -0.84 10.63 5.70
N VAL A 353 -1.48 11.36 4.78
CA VAL A 353 -2.84 11.10 4.31
C VAL A 353 -2.77 10.48 2.93
N LEU A 354 -3.45 9.36 2.73
CA LEU A 354 -3.55 8.66 1.46
C LEU A 354 -5.02 8.45 1.08
N VAL A 355 -5.35 8.63 -0.19
CA VAL A 355 -6.61 8.09 -0.72
C VAL A 355 -6.33 6.66 -1.15
N GLY A 356 -6.80 5.71 -0.34
CA GLY A 356 -6.59 4.26 -0.52
C GLY A 356 -7.63 3.62 -1.42
N GLU A 357 -8.82 4.26 -1.54
CA GLU A 357 -9.89 3.78 -2.41
C GLU A 357 -10.84 4.92 -2.79
N VAL A 358 -11.03 5.10 -4.10
CA VAL A 358 -12.01 6.03 -4.66
C VAL A 358 -12.35 5.66 -6.10
N CYS A 359 -13.64 5.66 -6.45
CA CYS A 359 -14.13 5.61 -7.82
C CYS A 359 -13.39 4.60 -8.71
N TYR A 360 -13.44 3.30 -8.40
CA TYR A 360 -12.80 2.29 -9.25
C TYR A 360 -13.18 2.48 -10.71
N GLU A 361 -12.17 2.54 -11.60
CA GLU A 361 -12.41 2.78 -13.01
C GLU A 361 -13.31 1.69 -13.60
N GLY A 362 -14.40 2.10 -14.25
CA GLY A 362 -15.39 1.20 -14.85
C GLY A 362 -16.40 0.59 -13.88
N ILE A 363 -16.36 0.92 -12.56
CA ILE A 363 -17.38 0.42 -11.62
C ILE A 363 -18.76 0.91 -12.05
N GLN A 364 -19.72 -0.02 -12.14
CA GLN A 364 -21.08 0.28 -12.60
C GLN A 364 -21.12 1.04 -13.94
N GLU A 365 -20.15 0.75 -14.83
CA GLU A 365 -19.96 1.41 -16.12
C GLU A 365 -19.66 2.93 -16.05
N ALA A 366 -19.27 3.42 -14.87
CA ALA A 366 -18.95 4.81 -14.57
C ALA A 366 -17.49 5.00 -14.15
N SER A 367 -17.17 6.13 -13.57
CA SER A 367 -15.82 6.46 -13.02
C SER A 367 -14.69 6.25 -14.05
N ARG A 368 -14.91 6.79 -15.26
CA ARG A 368 -13.95 6.65 -16.36
C ARG A 368 -12.65 7.41 -16.08
N GLU A 369 -11.73 7.36 -17.03
CA GLU A 369 -10.37 7.89 -16.88
C GLU A 369 -10.30 9.39 -16.51
N GLU A 370 -11.27 10.22 -16.92
CA GLU A 370 -11.29 11.62 -16.51
C GLU A 370 -11.58 11.80 -15.01
N VAL A 371 -12.34 10.87 -14.43
CA VAL A 371 -12.58 10.85 -12.97
C VAL A 371 -11.32 10.40 -12.24
N GLN A 372 -10.59 9.40 -12.77
CA GLN A 372 -9.31 8.96 -12.22
C GLN A 372 -8.29 10.11 -12.17
N ARG A 373 -8.17 10.87 -13.28
CA ARG A 373 -7.29 12.05 -13.33
C ARG A 373 -7.71 13.12 -12.34
N PHE A 374 -9.03 13.40 -12.28
CA PHE A 374 -9.54 14.39 -11.33
C PHE A 374 -9.21 14.02 -9.89
N MET A 375 -9.51 12.78 -9.48
CA MET A 375 -9.23 12.30 -8.12
C MET A 375 -7.74 12.34 -7.80
N PHE A 376 -6.89 11.87 -8.72
CA PHE A 376 -5.45 11.91 -8.55
C PHE A 376 -4.94 13.35 -8.32
N TRP A 377 -5.22 14.24 -9.27
CA TRP A 377 -4.66 15.60 -9.23
C TRP A 377 -5.22 16.44 -8.10
N SER A 378 -6.53 16.39 -7.86
CA SER A 378 -7.14 17.15 -6.76
C SER A 378 -6.62 16.70 -5.39
N CYS A 379 -6.45 15.39 -5.17
CA CYS A 379 -5.93 14.87 -3.91
C CYS A 379 -4.45 15.22 -3.70
N ILE A 380 -3.59 14.99 -4.71
CA ILE A 380 -2.16 15.29 -4.61
C ILE A 380 -1.93 16.79 -4.39
N LEU A 381 -2.60 17.66 -5.17
CA LEU A 381 -2.46 19.12 -5.02
C LEU A 381 -3.11 19.65 -3.75
N SER A 382 -3.94 18.87 -3.07
CA SER A 382 -4.44 19.12 -1.72
C SER A 382 -3.51 18.65 -0.61
N GLY A 383 -2.40 17.92 -0.94
CA GLY A 383 -1.35 17.55 0.01
C GLY A 383 -1.35 16.11 0.48
N THR A 384 -2.02 15.19 -0.22
CA THR A 384 -1.89 13.75 0.09
C THR A 384 -0.49 13.24 -0.22
N ALA A 385 -0.06 12.24 0.55
CA ALA A 385 1.25 11.57 0.40
C ALA A 385 1.31 10.63 -0.81
N GLY A 386 0.18 10.45 -1.49
CA GLY A 386 0.04 9.58 -2.64
C GLY A 386 -1.42 9.28 -2.94
N HIS A 387 -1.62 8.36 -3.88
CA HIS A 387 -2.93 7.98 -4.38
C HIS A 387 -2.96 6.48 -4.71
N THR A 388 -4.09 5.83 -4.48
CA THR A 388 -4.32 4.46 -4.92
C THR A 388 -5.39 4.44 -6.00
N TYR A 389 -5.03 3.92 -7.14
CA TYR A 389 -5.92 3.60 -8.24
C TYR A 389 -6.62 2.26 -7.98
N GLY A 390 -7.77 2.06 -8.56
CA GLY A 390 -8.44 0.78 -8.63
C GLY A 390 -9.27 0.68 -9.90
N ALA A 391 -9.50 -0.54 -10.36
CA ALA A 391 -10.36 -0.80 -11.50
C ALA A 391 -11.33 -1.94 -11.21
N ASN A 392 -12.57 -1.77 -11.67
CA ASN A 392 -13.53 -2.87 -11.70
C ASN A 392 -12.99 -3.96 -12.64
N GLY A 393 -13.12 -5.21 -12.23
CA GLY A 393 -12.46 -6.33 -12.91
C GLY A 393 -11.12 -6.72 -12.28
N ILE A 394 -10.32 -5.76 -11.79
CA ILE A 394 -9.02 -6.03 -11.16
C ILE A 394 -9.19 -6.40 -9.68
N TRP A 395 -9.86 -5.56 -8.87
CA TRP A 395 -9.90 -5.76 -7.42
C TRP A 395 -10.48 -7.11 -7.02
N GLN A 396 -11.54 -7.58 -7.70
CA GLN A 396 -12.18 -8.87 -7.47
C GLN A 396 -11.59 -10.01 -8.31
N VAL A 397 -10.64 -9.71 -9.20
CA VAL A 397 -10.16 -10.63 -10.25
C VAL A 397 -11.35 -11.27 -10.98
N ASN A 398 -12.18 -10.42 -11.59
CA ASN A 398 -13.23 -10.87 -12.48
C ASN A 398 -12.57 -11.48 -13.73
N THR A 399 -13.02 -12.63 -14.20
CA THR A 399 -12.47 -13.25 -15.42
C THR A 399 -13.56 -13.40 -16.46
N ARG A 400 -13.18 -13.31 -17.75
CA ARG A 400 -14.11 -13.51 -18.86
C ARG A 400 -14.79 -14.87 -18.78
N GLU A 401 -14.02 -15.92 -18.44
CA GLU A 401 -14.51 -17.30 -18.40
C GLU A 401 -15.38 -17.57 -17.18
N LYS A 402 -15.00 -17.02 -16.01
CA LYS A 402 -15.68 -17.22 -14.73
C LYS A 402 -15.94 -15.86 -14.06
N PRO A 403 -17.04 -15.17 -14.40
CA PRO A 403 -17.41 -13.92 -13.73
C PRO A 403 -17.44 -14.07 -12.22
N TYR A 404 -17.15 -12.98 -11.51
CA TYR A 404 -17.08 -13.00 -10.03
C TYR A 404 -18.41 -13.42 -9.38
N GLY A 405 -19.55 -12.95 -9.93
CA GLY A 405 -20.88 -13.29 -9.45
C GLY A 405 -21.38 -12.40 -8.32
N LEU A 406 -22.31 -12.93 -7.52
CA LEU A 406 -22.97 -12.16 -6.47
C LEU A 406 -22.17 -12.13 -5.17
N SER A 407 -22.25 -10.98 -4.49
CA SER A 407 -21.85 -10.82 -3.10
C SER A 407 -22.89 -11.42 -2.14
N PRO A 408 -22.60 -11.60 -0.85
CA PRO A 408 -23.54 -12.20 0.11
C PRO A 408 -24.89 -11.49 0.23
N HIS A 409 -24.96 -10.20 -0.06
CA HIS A 409 -26.19 -9.41 -0.05
C HIS A 409 -26.90 -9.36 -1.44
N GLY A 410 -26.45 -10.16 -2.39
CA GLY A 410 -27.10 -10.33 -3.69
C GLY A 410 -26.76 -9.28 -4.74
N HIS A 411 -25.81 -8.38 -4.47
CA HIS A 411 -25.34 -7.40 -5.45
C HIS A 411 -24.24 -8.00 -6.34
N ALA A 412 -24.25 -7.64 -7.63
CA ALA A 412 -23.19 -7.97 -8.57
C ALA A 412 -22.49 -6.69 -9.00
N TRP A 413 -21.18 -6.66 -8.90
CA TRP A 413 -20.38 -5.51 -9.32
C TRP A 413 -20.17 -5.45 -10.82
N GLY A 414 -20.52 -6.54 -11.54
CA GLY A 414 -20.38 -6.63 -13.00
C GLY A 414 -18.94 -6.38 -13.47
N GLY A 415 -18.86 -5.78 -14.62
CA GLY A 415 -17.61 -5.23 -15.16
C GLY A 415 -16.86 -6.14 -16.11
N PRO A 416 -15.79 -5.62 -16.72
CA PRO A 416 -14.92 -6.38 -17.60
C PRO A 416 -14.19 -7.48 -16.83
N GLY A 417 -13.67 -8.48 -17.55
CA GLY A 417 -12.64 -9.36 -17.02
C GLY A 417 -11.36 -8.57 -16.73
N TRP A 418 -10.55 -9.03 -15.78
CA TRP A 418 -9.26 -8.40 -15.49
C TRP A 418 -8.36 -8.33 -16.73
N GLU A 419 -8.53 -9.28 -17.64
CA GLU A 419 -7.80 -9.41 -18.92
C GLU A 419 -8.04 -8.21 -19.87
N ASP A 420 -9.11 -7.44 -19.64
CA ASP A 420 -9.39 -6.17 -20.32
C ASP A 420 -9.13 -4.99 -19.38
N ALA A 421 -9.55 -5.13 -18.12
CA ALA A 421 -9.52 -4.05 -17.15
C ALA A 421 -8.11 -3.54 -16.84
N TYR A 422 -7.08 -4.39 -16.95
CA TYR A 422 -5.70 -3.95 -16.69
C TYR A 422 -5.19 -2.91 -17.70
N GLN A 423 -5.83 -2.80 -18.87
CA GLN A 423 -5.52 -1.81 -19.91
C GLN A 423 -6.44 -0.58 -19.88
N LEU A 424 -7.33 -0.45 -18.90
CA LEU A 424 -8.13 0.77 -18.75
C LEU A 424 -7.22 2.01 -18.66
N PRO A 425 -7.58 3.10 -19.36
CA PRO A 425 -6.67 4.22 -19.58
C PRO A 425 -6.28 4.98 -18.30
N GLY A 426 -7.15 5.01 -17.29
CA GLY A 426 -6.87 5.71 -16.02
C GLY A 426 -5.61 5.22 -15.34
N SER A 427 -5.31 3.91 -15.39
CA SER A 427 -4.09 3.35 -14.82
C SER A 427 -2.81 3.97 -15.41
N ARG A 428 -2.77 4.17 -16.73
CA ARG A 428 -1.64 4.85 -17.40
C ARG A 428 -1.60 6.33 -17.03
N GLN A 429 -2.76 6.98 -16.94
CA GLN A 429 -2.86 8.42 -16.78
C GLN A 429 -2.46 8.90 -15.39
N VAL A 430 -2.77 8.14 -14.33
CA VAL A 430 -2.24 8.43 -12.98
C VAL A 430 -0.71 8.22 -12.92
N GLY A 431 -0.18 7.24 -13.66
CA GLY A 431 1.26 7.05 -13.81
C GLY A 431 1.96 8.23 -14.50
N LEU A 432 1.34 8.81 -15.54
CA LEU A 432 1.83 10.04 -16.18
C LEU A 432 1.86 11.21 -15.19
N GLY A 433 0.85 11.34 -14.33
CA GLY A 433 0.81 12.34 -13.27
C GLY A 433 1.97 12.18 -12.29
N LYS A 434 2.23 10.97 -11.81
CA LYS A 434 3.40 10.68 -10.98
C LYS A 434 4.71 11.02 -11.70
N SER A 435 4.84 10.65 -12.99
CA SER A 435 6.04 10.93 -13.78
C SER A 435 6.34 12.42 -13.87
N LEU A 436 5.32 13.29 -14.04
CA LEU A 436 5.49 14.73 -13.98
C LEU A 436 5.96 15.19 -12.60
N LEU A 437 5.27 14.77 -11.54
CA LEU A 437 5.53 15.22 -10.18
C LEU A 437 6.93 14.83 -9.69
N THR A 438 7.42 13.64 -10.05
CA THR A 438 8.74 13.14 -9.65
C THR A 438 9.92 13.84 -10.35
N ARG A 439 9.68 14.74 -11.27
CA ARG A 439 10.72 15.68 -11.80
C ARG A 439 11.09 16.76 -10.77
N TYR A 440 10.28 16.94 -9.75
CA TYR A 440 10.40 17.94 -8.71
C TYR A 440 10.49 17.27 -7.33
N SER A 441 10.83 18.06 -6.32
CA SER A 441 10.80 17.65 -4.90
C SER A 441 9.35 17.58 -4.39
N TRP A 442 8.54 16.69 -4.98
CA TRP A 442 7.09 16.56 -4.76
C TRP A 442 6.71 16.43 -3.28
N TRP A 443 7.55 15.82 -2.44
CA TRP A 443 7.33 15.68 -1.00
C TRP A 443 7.34 17.03 -0.26
N ARG A 444 7.83 18.10 -0.91
CA ARG A 444 7.81 19.48 -0.41
C ARG A 444 6.60 20.27 -0.92
N LEU A 445 5.68 19.63 -1.60
CA LEU A 445 4.50 20.26 -2.17
C LEU A 445 3.64 20.91 -1.07
N GLU A 446 3.32 22.19 -1.23
CA GLU A 446 2.45 22.97 -0.36
C GLU A 446 1.15 23.30 -1.10
N PRO A 447 -0.01 22.78 -0.65
CA PRO A 447 -1.31 23.20 -1.20
C PRO A 447 -1.51 24.68 -1.09
N LYS A 448 -1.84 25.34 -2.19
CA LYS A 448 -2.02 26.77 -2.31
C LYS A 448 -3.05 27.09 -3.41
N PRO A 449 -4.34 26.74 -3.21
CA PRO A 449 -5.34 26.98 -4.24
C PRO A 449 -5.42 28.45 -4.67
N GLU A 450 -5.18 29.38 -3.75
CA GLU A 450 -5.18 30.83 -3.99
C GLU A 450 -4.08 31.32 -4.95
N LEU A 451 -3.14 30.47 -5.36
CA LEU A 451 -2.15 30.82 -6.39
C LEU A 451 -2.76 30.91 -7.79
N VAL A 452 -3.97 30.44 -7.99
CA VAL A 452 -4.65 30.46 -9.30
C VAL A 452 -6.08 30.96 -9.16
N GLU A 453 -6.49 31.85 -10.09
CA GLU A 453 -7.88 32.32 -10.19
C GLU A 453 -8.46 31.96 -11.57
N PRO A 454 -9.69 31.37 -11.61
CA PRO A 454 -10.49 30.94 -10.46
C PRO A 454 -9.88 29.67 -9.82
N HIS A 455 -10.12 29.45 -8.52
CA HIS A 455 -9.72 28.22 -7.81
C HIS A 455 -10.93 27.53 -7.17
N TRP A 456 -10.74 26.25 -6.77
CA TRP A 456 -11.79 25.46 -6.13
C TRP A 456 -12.18 26.02 -4.76
N THR A 457 -13.44 25.86 -4.42
CA THR A 457 -14.01 26.20 -3.11
C THR A 457 -15.00 25.12 -2.68
N ALA A 458 -15.46 25.14 -1.43
CA ALA A 458 -16.51 24.25 -0.94
C ALA A 458 -17.87 24.40 -1.67
N GLN A 459 -18.06 25.47 -2.45
CA GLN A 459 -19.23 25.71 -3.28
C GLN A 459 -19.03 25.30 -4.75
N ASP A 460 -17.76 25.14 -5.18
CA ASP A 460 -17.45 24.75 -6.57
C ASP A 460 -16.13 23.97 -6.61
N TYR A 461 -16.21 22.65 -6.59
CA TYR A 461 -15.07 21.73 -6.67
C TYR A 461 -14.52 21.55 -8.09
N TRP A 462 -15.19 22.11 -9.11
CA TRP A 462 -14.80 21.98 -10.53
C TRP A 462 -13.85 23.08 -10.99
N ARG A 463 -13.35 23.91 -10.07
CA ARG A 463 -12.34 24.92 -10.30
C ARG A 463 -10.94 24.36 -10.16
N PRO A 464 -9.92 25.05 -10.66
CA PRO A 464 -8.53 24.62 -10.56
C PRO A 464 -8.03 24.39 -9.13
N PHE A 465 -7.19 23.37 -9.00
CA PHE A 465 -6.40 23.06 -7.80
C PHE A 465 -4.97 23.52 -8.03
N ALA A 466 -4.33 24.12 -7.06
CA ALA A 466 -2.95 24.56 -7.18
C ALA A 466 -2.11 24.25 -5.94
N ALA A 467 -0.85 24.00 -6.18
CA ALA A 467 0.17 23.83 -5.15
C ALA A 467 1.49 24.39 -5.64
N ARG A 468 2.37 24.74 -4.70
CA ARG A 468 3.74 25.11 -5.01
C ARG A 468 4.74 24.13 -4.42
N ILE A 469 5.87 24.00 -5.06
CA ILE A 469 7.09 23.39 -4.51
C ILE A 469 8.09 24.54 -4.33
N PRO A 470 8.37 24.97 -3.09
CA PRO A 470 9.15 26.18 -2.84
C PRO A 470 10.48 26.19 -3.56
N GLY A 471 10.73 27.24 -4.36
CA GLY A 471 11.93 27.42 -5.16
C GLY A 471 12.03 26.58 -6.44
N GLU A 472 11.04 25.71 -6.72
CA GLU A 472 11.10 24.81 -7.89
C GLU A 472 9.96 25.05 -8.88
N ALA A 473 8.70 24.94 -8.45
CA ALA A 473 7.57 25.00 -9.37
C ALA A 473 6.26 25.46 -8.71
N VAL A 474 5.34 25.98 -9.53
CA VAL A 474 3.90 26.06 -9.24
C VAL A 474 3.19 25.13 -10.21
N ILE A 475 2.31 24.27 -9.68
CA ILE A 475 1.56 23.27 -10.45
C ILE A 475 0.08 23.50 -10.20
N ALA A 476 -0.70 23.68 -11.28
CA ALA A 476 -2.13 23.85 -11.19
C ALA A 476 -2.86 22.86 -12.12
N TYR A 477 -3.80 22.09 -11.58
CA TYR A 477 -4.69 21.22 -12.35
C TYR A 477 -6.01 21.93 -12.58
N SER A 478 -6.37 22.12 -13.83
CA SER A 478 -7.66 22.65 -14.26
C SER A 478 -8.54 21.52 -14.77
N PRO A 479 -9.59 21.11 -14.05
CA PRO A 479 -10.45 19.99 -14.46
C PRO A 479 -11.30 20.31 -15.70
N THR A 480 -11.41 21.60 -16.02
CA THR A 480 -12.09 22.09 -17.23
C THR A 480 -11.27 23.21 -17.84
N ALA A 481 -11.38 23.40 -19.15
CA ALA A 481 -10.75 24.54 -19.80
C ALA A 481 -11.49 25.85 -19.46
N TRP A 482 -10.71 26.83 -19.04
CA TRP A 482 -11.16 28.19 -18.79
C TRP A 482 -10.60 29.12 -19.85
N LYS A 483 -11.25 30.27 -20.11
CA LYS A 483 -10.74 31.25 -21.08
C LYS A 483 -9.31 31.68 -20.75
N ALA A 484 -9.03 31.97 -19.48
CA ALA A 484 -7.68 32.26 -19.00
C ALA A 484 -7.61 32.03 -17.50
N LEU A 485 -6.44 31.59 -17.02
CA LEU A 485 -6.12 31.53 -15.60
C LEU A 485 -5.23 32.72 -15.23
N THR A 486 -5.43 33.25 -14.03
CA THR A 486 -4.51 34.25 -13.47
C THR A 486 -3.76 33.61 -12.31
N PHE A 487 -2.43 33.60 -12.39
CA PHE A 487 -1.56 33.18 -11.31
C PHE A 487 -1.16 34.39 -10.49
N SER A 488 -1.21 34.26 -9.15
CA SER A 488 -0.85 35.30 -8.18
C SER A 488 0.07 34.71 -7.09
N GLY A 489 0.70 35.57 -6.29
CA GLY A 489 1.62 35.13 -5.24
C GLY A 489 2.91 34.47 -5.79
N LEU A 490 3.23 34.70 -7.06
CA LEU A 490 4.52 34.37 -7.64
C LEU A 490 5.57 35.36 -7.11
N GLU A 491 6.85 35.01 -7.25
CA GLU A 491 7.91 35.96 -6.92
C GLU A 491 7.86 37.17 -7.86
N ALA A 492 7.78 38.38 -7.30
CA ALA A 492 7.73 39.60 -8.07
C ALA A 492 8.90 39.75 -9.05
N GLY A 493 8.63 39.91 -10.34
CA GLY A 493 9.62 39.87 -11.41
C GLY A 493 10.27 38.52 -11.65
N GLY A 494 9.81 37.46 -10.99
CA GLY A 494 10.35 36.11 -11.14
C GLY A 494 10.14 35.53 -12.53
N SER A 495 11.15 34.82 -13.05
CA SER A 495 11.09 34.14 -14.35
C SER A 495 10.76 32.67 -14.18
N TYR A 496 9.90 32.16 -15.07
CA TYR A 496 9.46 30.76 -15.10
C TYR A 496 9.42 30.25 -16.54
N ARG A 497 9.68 28.95 -16.71
CA ARG A 497 9.30 28.21 -17.92
C ARG A 497 7.87 27.75 -17.74
N ALA A 498 6.93 28.24 -18.54
CA ALA A 498 5.53 27.88 -18.48
C ALA A 498 5.18 26.85 -19.55
N PHE A 499 4.49 25.77 -19.19
CA PHE A 499 3.99 24.79 -20.12
C PHE A 499 2.68 24.16 -19.64
N LEU A 500 1.91 23.65 -20.60
CA LEU A 500 0.78 22.76 -20.40
C LEU A 500 1.24 21.32 -20.46
N PHE A 501 0.78 20.53 -19.51
CA PHE A 501 0.91 19.08 -19.55
C PHE A 501 -0.48 18.48 -19.77
N ASN A 502 -0.60 17.62 -20.76
CA ASN A 502 -1.82 16.87 -21.04
C ASN A 502 -1.87 15.62 -20.15
N PRO A 503 -2.74 15.56 -19.14
CA PRO A 503 -2.75 14.44 -18.19
C PRO A 503 -3.26 13.13 -18.79
N SER A 504 -3.83 13.14 -20.03
CA SER A 504 -4.32 11.91 -20.67
C SER A 504 -3.28 11.17 -21.51
N ASP A 505 -2.26 11.86 -22.02
CA ASP A 505 -1.24 11.25 -22.89
C ASP A 505 0.20 11.60 -22.51
N GLY A 506 0.39 12.58 -21.61
CA GLY A 506 1.69 13.04 -21.15
C GLY A 506 2.38 14.04 -22.08
N SER A 507 1.71 14.49 -23.16
CA SER A 507 2.29 15.51 -24.04
C SER A 507 2.40 16.87 -23.37
N GLU A 508 3.44 17.62 -23.76
CA GLU A 508 3.69 18.96 -23.24
C GLU A 508 3.58 19.98 -24.38
N MET A 509 2.95 21.12 -24.05
CA MET A 509 2.92 22.28 -24.93
C MET A 509 3.56 23.47 -24.21
N LEU A 510 4.68 23.93 -24.73
CA LEU A 510 5.41 25.03 -24.17
C LEU A 510 4.67 26.36 -24.45
N TRP A 511 4.37 27.12 -23.40
CA TRP A 511 3.96 28.53 -23.51
C TRP A 511 5.16 29.47 -23.61
N GLY A 512 6.34 29.04 -23.16
CA GLY A 512 7.59 29.79 -23.25
C GLY A 512 8.14 30.23 -21.89
N LYS A 513 9.09 31.14 -21.95
CA LYS A 513 9.61 31.82 -20.76
C LYS A 513 8.70 32.98 -20.43
N ILE A 514 8.22 33.02 -19.21
CA ILE A 514 7.33 34.07 -18.69
C ILE A 514 7.99 34.79 -17.52
N GLN A 515 7.53 36.01 -17.27
CA GLN A 515 7.93 36.79 -16.11
C GLN A 515 6.68 37.26 -15.38
N ALA A 516 6.64 37.06 -14.06
CA ALA A 516 5.62 37.65 -13.21
C ALA A 516 5.83 39.18 -13.15
N ASP A 517 4.74 39.94 -13.04
CA ASP A 517 4.83 41.39 -12.89
C ASP A 517 5.37 41.81 -11.50
N ALA A 518 5.46 43.11 -11.25
CA ALA A 518 5.96 43.66 -10.00
C ALA A 518 5.07 43.31 -8.76
N SER A 519 3.86 42.82 -9.00
CA SER A 519 2.92 42.34 -7.98
C SER A 519 2.92 40.81 -7.83
N GLY A 520 3.78 40.11 -8.58
CA GLY A 520 3.81 38.66 -8.59
C GLY A 520 2.60 38.02 -9.32
N ILE A 521 2.08 38.70 -10.33
CA ILE A 521 0.92 38.24 -11.10
C ILE A 521 1.38 37.84 -12.52
N TRP A 522 0.78 36.77 -13.05
CA TRP A 522 0.90 36.39 -14.45
C TRP A 522 -0.45 35.87 -14.97
N LYS A 523 -0.87 36.35 -16.14
CA LYS A 523 -2.07 35.85 -16.83
C LYS A 523 -1.66 34.84 -17.88
N ALA A 524 -2.18 33.63 -17.74
CA ALA A 524 -1.93 32.55 -18.70
C ALA A 524 -2.69 32.80 -20.02
N PRO A 525 -2.18 32.30 -21.16
CA PRO A 525 -2.95 32.20 -22.39
C PRO A 525 -4.22 31.35 -22.24
N GLU A 526 -5.12 31.45 -23.19
CA GLU A 526 -6.28 30.54 -23.27
C GLU A 526 -5.83 29.11 -23.55
N PHE A 527 -6.58 28.14 -23.03
CA PHE A 527 -6.33 26.72 -23.32
C PHE A 527 -6.64 26.40 -24.79
N PRO A 528 -5.83 25.54 -25.43
CA PRO A 528 -5.97 25.29 -26.88
C PRO A 528 -7.22 24.51 -27.25
N ILE A 529 -7.71 23.66 -26.34
CA ILE A 529 -8.92 22.84 -26.51
C ILE A 529 -9.62 22.64 -25.17
N ILE A 530 -10.92 22.30 -25.23
CA ILE A 530 -11.75 22.05 -24.05
C ILE A 530 -11.46 20.65 -23.52
N ARG A 531 -10.70 20.59 -22.43
CA ARG A 531 -10.37 19.39 -21.66
C ARG A 531 -9.74 19.77 -20.30
N ASP A 532 -9.37 18.78 -19.50
CA ASP A 532 -8.53 19.00 -18.33
C ASP A 532 -7.06 19.21 -18.72
N TRP A 533 -6.38 20.05 -17.96
CA TRP A 533 -4.98 20.42 -18.18
C TRP A 533 -4.23 20.57 -16.85
N VAL A 534 -2.92 20.30 -16.89
CA VAL A 534 -1.99 20.72 -15.82
C VAL A 534 -1.12 21.84 -16.33
N VAL A 535 -1.15 22.98 -15.65
CA VAL A 535 -0.26 24.12 -15.90
C VAL A 535 0.93 24.01 -14.97
N VAL A 536 2.12 24.09 -15.51
CA VAL A 536 3.37 24.08 -14.73
C VAL A 536 4.15 25.35 -14.99
N LEU A 537 4.48 26.06 -13.91
CA LEU A 537 5.42 27.19 -13.90
C LEU A 537 6.70 26.69 -13.24
N ASP A 538 7.69 26.34 -14.05
CA ASP A 538 8.96 25.72 -13.66
C ASP A 538 10.05 26.78 -13.49
N ARG A 539 10.73 26.78 -12.34
CA ARG A 539 11.88 27.66 -12.06
C ARG A 539 13.24 27.03 -12.42
N LYS A 540 13.28 25.73 -12.65
CA LYS A 540 14.48 25.02 -13.11
C LYS A 540 14.67 25.34 -14.60
N ILE A 541 15.24 26.52 -14.90
CA ILE A 541 15.49 26.99 -16.28
C ILE A 541 16.83 26.47 -16.77
#